data_8a49713f003d7661c08a3f3096b469c6
#
_entry.id   8a49713f003d7661c08a3f3096b469c6
#
_cell.length_a   1.000
_cell.length_b   1.000
_cell.length_c   1.000
_cell.angle_alpha   90.00
_cell.angle_beta   90.00
_cell.angle_gamma   90.00
#
_symmetry.space_group_name_H-M   'P 1'
#
loop_
_entity.id
_entity.type
_entity.pdbx_description
1 polymer ?
#
loop_
_entity_poly.entity_id
_entity_poly.type
_entity_poly.pdbx_seq_one_letter_code
_entity_poly.pdbx_strand_id
1 'polypeptide(L)'
;EEKRSDLVEAYREIFNGDNEEKKLSAAKAWSKWEASTSFINHNPNAVKDSVDSKFALAFALIENHYFVNNGFLDNENQLLDNIDKIRHIPSVIIQGRYDVVCPPTTAYELHSRWPESELKIAPFSGHSAFEKEITHLLIETTDRFSKN
;
A
#
# COMPACT_ATOMS: atom_id res chain seq x y z
N GLU A 1 -18.17 -19.64 1.15
CA GLU A 1 -19.17 -18.82 0.45
C GLU A 1 -19.90 -17.86 1.40
N GLU A 2 -20.17 -18.23 2.63
CA GLU A 2 -20.95 -17.43 3.60
C GLU A 2 -20.23 -16.16 4.10
N LYS A 3 -18.91 -16.02 3.92
CA LYS A 3 -18.09 -14.90 4.44
C LYS A 3 -17.55 -13.94 3.37
N ARG A 4 -18.11 -13.94 2.17
CA ARG A 4 -17.67 -13.05 1.09
C ARG A 4 -18.02 -11.58 1.31
N SER A 5 -18.89 -11.27 2.26
CA SER A 5 -19.28 -9.90 2.62
C SER A 5 -18.20 -9.16 3.41
N ASP A 6 -17.32 -9.90 4.11
CA ASP A 6 -16.18 -9.34 4.84
C ASP A 6 -14.98 -10.29 4.69
N LEU A 7 -14.19 -10.03 3.65
CA LEU A 7 -13.01 -10.83 3.36
C LEU A 7 -11.89 -10.60 4.37
N VAL A 8 -11.73 -9.40 4.87
CA VAL A 8 -10.67 -9.05 5.82
C VAL A 8 -10.85 -9.81 7.12
N GLU A 9 -12.08 -9.85 7.65
CA GLU A 9 -12.42 -10.62 8.85
C GLU A 9 -12.35 -12.13 8.60
N ALA A 10 -12.76 -12.61 7.41
CA ALA A 10 -12.65 -14.02 7.05
C ALA A 10 -11.19 -14.51 7.02
N TYR A 11 -10.26 -13.68 6.53
CA TYR A 11 -8.83 -13.97 6.59
C TYR A 11 -8.29 -13.92 8.01
N ARG A 12 -8.74 -12.97 8.84
CA ARG A 12 -8.37 -12.90 10.27
C ARG A 12 -8.68 -14.18 11.02
N GLU A 13 -9.89 -14.76 10.80
CA GLU A 13 -10.24 -16.03 11.41
C GLU A 13 -9.30 -17.17 10.99
N ILE A 14 -8.89 -17.20 9.70
CA ILE A 14 -7.93 -18.20 9.23
C ILE A 14 -6.56 -18.00 9.87
N PHE A 15 -6.11 -16.75 9.95
CA PHE A 15 -4.79 -16.40 10.50
C PHE A 15 -4.68 -16.65 12.02
N ASN A 16 -5.80 -16.56 12.74
CA ASN A 16 -5.87 -16.85 14.17
C ASN A 16 -6.17 -18.33 14.49
N GLY A 17 -6.46 -19.14 13.47
CA GLY A 17 -6.75 -20.57 13.66
C GLY A 17 -5.48 -21.41 13.89
N ASP A 18 -5.67 -22.67 14.29
CA ASP A 18 -4.57 -23.60 14.64
C ASP A 18 -4.05 -24.40 13.43
N ASN A 19 -4.66 -24.25 12.25
CA ASN A 19 -4.27 -24.98 11.04
C ASN A 19 -3.19 -24.22 10.25
N GLU A 20 -1.93 -24.56 10.49
CA GLU A 20 -0.78 -23.90 9.87
C GLU A 20 -0.75 -24.04 8.33
N GLU A 21 -1.20 -25.15 7.77
CA GLU A 21 -1.27 -25.35 6.32
C GLU A 21 -2.30 -24.39 5.68
N LYS A 22 -3.47 -24.29 6.29
CA LYS A 22 -4.54 -23.38 5.84
C LYS A 22 -4.11 -21.92 5.98
N LYS A 23 -3.45 -21.57 7.08
CA LYS A 23 -2.88 -20.24 7.33
C LYS A 23 -1.88 -19.85 6.25
N LEU A 24 -0.92 -20.72 5.96
CA LEU A 24 0.08 -20.47 4.93
C LEU A 24 -0.53 -20.37 3.53
N SER A 25 -1.49 -21.23 3.20
CA SER A 25 -2.21 -21.19 1.93
C SER A 25 -2.96 -19.85 1.74
N ALA A 26 -3.65 -19.40 2.80
CA ALA A 26 -4.35 -18.11 2.81
C ALA A 26 -3.37 -16.94 2.66
N ALA A 27 -2.24 -16.95 3.38
CA ALA A 27 -1.22 -15.93 3.28
C ALA A 27 -0.62 -15.81 1.87
N LYS A 28 -0.37 -16.95 1.21
CA LYS A 28 0.09 -16.97 -0.18
C LYS A 28 -0.96 -16.41 -1.16
N ALA A 29 -2.24 -16.72 -0.93
CA ALA A 29 -3.33 -16.17 -1.76
C ALA A 29 -3.45 -14.66 -1.60
N TRP A 30 -3.35 -14.14 -0.38
CA TRP A 30 -3.34 -12.73 -0.04
C TRP A 30 -2.17 -12.00 -0.74
N SER A 31 -0.94 -12.44 -0.46
CA SER A 31 0.26 -11.79 -1.02
C SER A 31 0.33 -11.87 -2.55
N LYS A 32 -0.18 -12.96 -3.15
CA LYS A 32 -0.31 -13.08 -4.60
C LYS A 32 -1.27 -12.04 -5.18
N TRP A 33 -2.40 -11.80 -4.52
CA TRP A 33 -3.36 -10.78 -4.92
C TRP A 33 -2.70 -9.40 -4.91
N GLU A 34 -2.07 -9.02 -3.81
CA GLU A 34 -1.36 -7.74 -3.66
C GLU A 34 -0.31 -7.54 -4.76
N ALA A 35 0.57 -8.51 -4.96
CA ALA A 35 1.60 -8.42 -6.00
C ALA A 35 1.00 -8.34 -7.42
N SER A 36 -0.16 -8.99 -7.66
CA SER A 36 -0.81 -8.99 -8.97
C SER A 36 -1.48 -7.65 -9.31
N THR A 37 -1.88 -6.88 -8.31
CA THR A 37 -2.56 -5.58 -8.47
C THR A 37 -1.62 -4.38 -8.37
N SER A 38 -0.38 -4.59 -7.90
CA SER A 38 0.57 -3.50 -7.61
C SER A 38 1.29 -2.92 -8.83
N PHE A 39 1.28 -3.59 -9.97
CA PHE A 39 1.99 -3.15 -11.18
C PHE A 39 1.03 -2.88 -12.32
N ILE A 40 1.29 -1.85 -13.13
CA ILE A 40 0.50 -1.56 -14.34
C ILE A 40 0.64 -2.67 -15.38
N ASN A 41 1.85 -3.23 -15.51
CA ASN A 41 2.10 -4.40 -16.33
C ASN A 41 2.32 -5.62 -15.44
N HIS A 42 1.76 -6.76 -15.83
CA HIS A 42 1.96 -7.99 -15.07
C HIS A 42 3.44 -8.28 -14.83
N ASN A 43 3.83 -8.45 -13.56
CA ASN A 43 5.19 -8.75 -13.15
C ASN A 43 5.27 -10.16 -12.53
N PRO A 44 5.58 -11.20 -13.36
CA PRO A 44 5.58 -12.58 -12.90
C PRO A 44 6.66 -12.86 -11.83
N ASN A 45 7.76 -12.10 -11.81
CA ASN A 45 8.78 -12.24 -10.81
C ASN A 45 8.30 -11.73 -9.45
N ALA A 46 7.69 -10.54 -9.40
CA ALA A 46 7.10 -10.01 -8.18
C ALA A 46 6.03 -10.96 -7.60
N VAL A 47 5.17 -11.50 -8.46
CA VAL A 47 4.16 -12.49 -8.04
C VAL A 47 4.81 -13.77 -7.51
N LYS A 48 5.87 -14.27 -8.16
CA LYS A 48 6.61 -15.45 -7.70
C LYS A 48 7.25 -15.23 -6.33
N ASP A 49 7.90 -14.08 -6.16
CA ASP A 49 8.61 -13.75 -4.92
C ASP A 49 7.64 -13.50 -3.76
N SER A 50 6.45 -12.93 -4.04
CA SER A 50 5.42 -12.66 -3.04
C SER A 50 4.84 -13.93 -2.38
N VAL A 51 4.94 -15.09 -3.02
CA VAL A 51 4.43 -16.36 -2.48
C VAL A 51 5.50 -17.19 -1.77
N ASP A 52 6.72 -16.65 -1.57
CA ASP A 52 7.67 -17.24 -0.63
C ASP A 52 7.00 -17.42 0.74
N SER A 53 7.15 -18.59 1.33
CA SER A 53 6.34 -18.95 2.52
C SER A 53 6.59 -18.05 3.71
N LYS A 54 7.83 -17.65 3.94
CA LYS A 54 8.21 -16.79 5.07
C LYS A 54 7.74 -15.35 4.84
N PHE A 55 7.96 -14.85 3.63
CA PHE A 55 7.51 -13.51 3.23
C PHE A 55 5.98 -13.40 3.27
N ALA A 56 5.27 -14.30 2.58
CA ALA A 56 3.82 -14.27 2.48
C ALA A 56 3.14 -14.31 3.85
N LEU A 57 3.62 -15.17 4.77
CA LEU A 57 3.04 -15.28 6.10
C LEU A 57 3.23 -13.98 6.89
N ALA A 58 4.43 -13.44 6.93
CA ALA A 58 4.71 -12.21 7.67
C ALA A 58 3.91 -11.02 7.08
N PHE A 59 3.92 -10.87 5.77
CA PHE A 59 3.24 -9.80 5.07
C PHE A 59 1.73 -9.82 5.32
N ALA A 60 1.07 -10.95 5.03
CA ALA A 60 -0.39 -11.08 5.15
C ALA A 60 -0.88 -10.92 6.60
N LEU A 61 -0.14 -11.45 7.59
CA LEU A 61 -0.51 -11.31 9.00
C LEU A 61 -0.45 -9.85 9.46
N ILE A 62 0.62 -9.13 9.10
CA ILE A 62 0.80 -7.73 9.49
C ILE A 62 -0.27 -6.87 8.82
N GLU A 63 -0.47 -7.01 7.53
CA GLU A 63 -1.40 -6.20 6.76
C GLU A 63 -2.85 -6.44 7.21
N ASN A 64 -3.27 -7.70 7.37
CA ASN A 64 -4.58 -8.04 7.90
C ASN A 64 -4.78 -7.48 9.32
N HIS A 65 -3.75 -7.52 10.16
CA HIS A 65 -3.82 -6.93 11.51
C HIS A 65 -4.10 -5.42 11.46
N TYR A 66 -3.47 -4.70 10.55
CA TYR A 66 -3.76 -3.27 10.35
C TYR A 66 -5.16 -3.04 9.82
N PHE A 67 -5.62 -3.83 8.85
CA PHE A 67 -6.94 -3.64 8.23
C PHE A 67 -8.09 -3.89 9.22
N VAL A 68 -8.04 -4.96 10.00
CA VAL A 68 -9.09 -5.26 11.00
C VAL A 68 -9.15 -4.24 12.14
N ASN A 69 -8.08 -3.46 12.33
CA ASN A 69 -8.01 -2.40 13.33
C ASN A 69 -8.09 -0.99 12.70
N ASN A 70 -8.57 -0.86 11.45
CA ASN A 70 -8.70 0.41 10.74
C ASN A 70 -7.42 1.26 10.75
N GLY A 71 -6.24 0.60 10.62
CA GLY A 71 -4.94 1.26 10.71
C GLY A 71 -4.65 1.90 12.08
N PHE A 72 -5.39 1.57 13.12
CA PHE A 72 -5.34 2.19 14.46
C PHE A 72 -5.65 3.68 14.45
N LEU A 73 -6.45 4.13 13.48
CA LEU A 73 -6.91 5.51 13.40
C LEU A 73 -8.21 5.68 14.17
N ASP A 74 -8.38 6.81 14.87
CA ASP A 74 -9.58 7.15 15.65
C ASP A 74 -10.80 7.43 14.76
N ASN A 75 -10.54 7.92 13.54
CA ASN A 75 -11.55 8.16 12.50
C ASN A 75 -10.88 8.24 11.12
N GLU A 76 -11.70 8.12 10.05
CA GLU A 76 -11.25 8.09 8.66
C GLU A 76 -10.49 9.36 8.22
N ASN A 77 -10.77 10.51 8.83
CA ASN A 77 -10.16 11.79 8.46
C ASN A 77 -8.98 12.19 9.36
N GLN A 78 -8.63 11.37 10.35
CA GLN A 78 -7.62 11.74 11.35
C GLN A 78 -6.32 12.29 10.75
N LEU A 79 -5.81 11.70 9.68
CA LEU A 79 -4.58 12.14 9.04
C LEU A 79 -4.77 13.50 8.37
N LEU A 80 -5.85 13.65 7.60
CA LEU A 80 -6.16 14.89 6.87
C LEU A 80 -6.50 16.05 7.80
N ASP A 81 -7.22 15.79 8.89
CA ASP A 81 -7.58 16.81 9.88
C ASP A 81 -6.38 17.30 10.71
N ASN A 82 -5.27 16.55 10.70
CA ASN A 82 -4.05 16.88 11.41
C ASN A 82 -2.91 17.38 10.51
N ILE A 83 -3.17 17.66 9.24
CA ILE A 83 -2.17 18.12 8.27
C ILE A 83 -1.44 19.39 8.75
N ASP A 84 -2.11 20.31 9.41
CA ASP A 84 -1.51 21.53 9.93
C ASP A 84 -0.31 21.31 10.85
N LYS A 85 -0.24 20.15 11.49
CA LYS A 85 0.90 19.76 12.34
C LYS A 85 2.19 19.52 11.56
N ILE A 86 2.10 19.20 10.27
CA ILE A 86 3.22 18.81 9.42
C ILE A 86 3.43 19.71 8.20
N ARG A 87 2.56 20.71 7.95
CA ARG A 87 2.64 21.61 6.79
C ARG A 87 3.98 22.34 6.65
N HIS A 88 4.68 22.56 7.75
CA HIS A 88 6.01 23.19 7.76
C HIS A 88 7.13 22.26 7.26
N ILE A 89 6.86 20.96 7.03
CA ILE A 89 7.85 19.98 6.58
C ILE A 89 7.83 19.93 5.05
N PRO A 90 8.96 20.17 4.38
CA PRO A 90 9.06 20.01 2.94
C PRO A 90 8.66 18.58 2.52
N SER A 91 7.73 18.48 1.60
CA SER A 91 7.17 17.18 1.20
C SER A 91 6.93 17.07 -0.29
N VAL A 92 7.16 15.88 -0.84
CA VAL A 92 6.80 15.51 -2.21
C VAL A 92 6.00 14.21 -2.17
N ILE A 93 4.79 14.27 -2.71
CA ILE A 93 3.89 13.13 -2.86
C ILE A 93 4.09 12.57 -4.27
N ILE A 94 4.48 11.30 -4.38
CA ILE A 94 4.68 10.61 -5.66
C ILE A 94 3.62 9.53 -5.79
N GLN A 95 2.83 9.60 -6.87
CA GLN A 95 1.66 8.75 -7.06
C GLN A 95 1.60 8.17 -8.46
N GLY A 96 1.39 6.87 -8.57
CA GLY A 96 1.09 6.23 -9.85
C GLY A 96 -0.32 6.58 -10.34
N ARG A 97 -0.45 6.96 -11.62
CA ARG A 97 -1.75 7.33 -12.20
C ARG A 97 -2.76 6.19 -12.19
N TYR A 98 -2.30 4.96 -12.37
CA TYR A 98 -3.12 3.75 -12.47
C TYR A 98 -3.05 2.89 -11.20
N ASP A 99 -2.74 3.50 -10.07
CA ASP A 99 -2.75 2.82 -8.77
C ASP A 99 -4.19 2.45 -8.39
N VAL A 100 -4.49 1.16 -8.38
CA VAL A 100 -5.80 0.59 -7.99
C VAL A 100 -5.81 0.10 -6.55
N VAL A 101 -4.64 0.01 -5.91
CA VAL A 101 -4.48 -0.37 -4.49
C VAL A 101 -4.72 0.86 -3.61
N CYS A 102 -3.98 1.95 -3.90
CA CYS A 102 -4.16 3.26 -3.26
C CYS A 102 -4.51 4.31 -4.33
N PRO A 103 -5.80 4.55 -4.59
CA PRO A 103 -6.24 5.39 -5.69
C PRO A 103 -5.66 6.81 -5.66
N PRO A 104 -5.32 7.41 -6.83
CA PRO A 104 -4.74 8.76 -6.91
C PRO A 104 -5.59 9.86 -6.27
N THR A 105 -6.87 9.61 -6.07
CA THR A 105 -7.79 10.54 -5.37
C THR A 105 -7.34 10.84 -3.95
N THR A 106 -6.81 9.85 -3.22
CA THR A 106 -6.28 10.02 -1.87
C THR A 106 -5.03 10.92 -1.84
N ALA A 107 -4.12 10.72 -2.78
CA ALA A 107 -2.93 11.57 -2.92
C ALA A 107 -3.29 13.01 -3.30
N TYR A 108 -4.28 13.18 -4.17
CA TYR A 108 -4.80 14.49 -4.56
C TYR A 108 -5.49 15.21 -3.39
N GLU A 109 -6.30 14.50 -2.60
CA GLU A 109 -6.95 15.06 -1.42
C GLU A 109 -5.91 15.50 -0.37
N LEU A 110 -4.90 14.67 -0.12
CA LEU A 110 -3.79 15.01 0.78
C LEU A 110 -3.08 16.29 0.32
N HIS A 111 -2.70 16.36 -0.96
CA HIS A 111 -2.06 17.55 -1.54
C HIS A 111 -2.97 18.80 -1.46
N SER A 112 -4.27 18.64 -1.70
CA SER A 112 -5.23 19.74 -1.63
C SER A 112 -5.33 20.36 -0.23
N ARG A 113 -5.15 19.54 0.81
CA ARG A 113 -5.10 19.99 2.21
C ARG A 113 -3.70 20.40 2.66
N TRP A 114 -2.68 20.03 1.90
CA TRP A 114 -1.27 20.37 2.13
C TRP A 114 -0.67 21.09 0.92
N PRO A 115 -1.08 22.35 0.66
CA PRO A 115 -0.68 23.08 -0.54
C PRO A 115 0.83 23.39 -0.61
N GLU A 116 1.56 23.28 0.49
CA GLU A 116 3.02 23.42 0.52
C GLU A 116 3.73 22.15 0.04
N SER A 117 3.04 21.02 -0.06
CA SER A 117 3.59 19.78 -0.65
C SER A 117 3.68 19.92 -2.18
N GLU A 118 4.55 19.14 -2.80
CA GLU A 118 4.60 18.94 -4.25
C GLU A 118 3.92 17.61 -4.59
N LEU A 119 3.02 17.58 -5.57
CA LEU A 119 2.41 16.35 -6.08
C LEU A 119 3.00 15.99 -7.45
N LYS A 120 3.63 14.84 -7.56
CA LYS A 120 4.15 14.26 -8.81
C LYS A 120 3.37 13.02 -9.18
N ILE A 121 2.73 13.04 -10.36
CA ILE A 121 2.01 11.88 -10.91
C ILE A 121 2.90 11.15 -11.89
N ALA A 122 3.16 9.86 -11.66
CA ALA A 122 3.81 8.97 -12.61
C ALA A 122 2.76 8.46 -13.63
N PRO A 123 2.81 8.95 -14.90
CA PRO A 123 1.70 8.80 -15.85
C PRO A 123 1.46 7.36 -16.31
N PHE A 124 2.48 6.49 -16.26
CA PHE A 124 2.39 5.08 -16.70
C PHE A 124 2.80 4.11 -15.59
N SER A 125 2.35 4.36 -14.36
CA SER A 125 2.68 3.54 -13.20
C SER A 125 1.43 3.21 -12.37
N GLY A 126 1.48 2.05 -11.72
CA GLY A 126 0.53 1.59 -10.72
C GLY A 126 0.98 1.93 -9.29
N HIS A 127 0.86 0.94 -8.39
CA HIS A 127 1.11 1.10 -6.95
C HIS A 127 2.59 0.94 -6.56
N SER A 128 3.32 0.03 -7.22
CA SER A 128 4.64 -0.39 -6.75
C SER A 128 5.69 0.71 -6.86
N ALA A 129 6.43 0.96 -5.78
CA ALA A 129 7.61 1.83 -5.78
C ALA A 129 8.72 1.36 -6.74
N PHE A 130 8.68 0.09 -7.16
CA PHE A 130 9.60 -0.51 -8.13
C PHE A 130 9.16 -0.31 -9.59
N GLU A 131 8.06 0.37 -9.86
CA GLU A 131 7.73 0.84 -11.20
C GLU A 131 8.73 1.92 -11.63
N LYS A 132 9.18 1.82 -12.88
CA LYS A 132 10.31 2.62 -13.39
C LYS A 132 10.17 4.13 -13.14
N GLU A 133 8.98 4.68 -13.39
CA GLU A 133 8.74 6.11 -13.23
C GLU A 133 8.68 6.51 -11.76
N ILE A 134 8.01 5.71 -10.91
CA ILE A 134 7.95 5.96 -9.48
C ILE A 134 9.35 5.89 -8.87
N THR A 135 10.13 4.83 -9.17
CA THR A 135 11.52 4.71 -8.72
C THR A 135 12.34 5.93 -9.13
N HIS A 136 12.22 6.39 -10.39
CA HIS A 136 12.93 7.56 -10.88
C HIS A 136 12.57 8.82 -10.09
N LEU A 137 11.29 9.09 -9.91
CA LEU A 137 10.80 10.25 -9.16
C LEU A 137 11.21 10.23 -7.68
N LEU A 138 11.21 9.04 -7.05
CA LEU A 138 11.67 8.85 -5.67
C LEU A 138 13.15 9.17 -5.54
N ILE A 139 14.00 8.63 -6.42
CA ILE A 139 15.46 8.88 -6.41
C ILE A 139 15.74 10.36 -6.67
N GLU A 140 15.17 10.95 -7.72
CA GLU A 140 15.32 12.37 -8.03
C GLU A 140 14.95 13.26 -6.84
N THR A 141 13.85 12.92 -6.16
CA THR A 141 13.35 13.69 -5.02
C THR A 141 14.27 13.55 -3.80
N THR A 142 14.70 12.35 -3.48
CA THR A 142 15.62 12.11 -2.35
C THR A 142 16.99 12.74 -2.59
N ASP A 143 17.52 12.68 -3.82
CA ASP A 143 18.76 13.36 -4.20
C ASP A 143 18.65 14.89 -4.09
N ARG A 144 17.48 15.47 -4.39
CA ARG A 144 17.20 16.89 -4.19
C ARG A 144 17.23 17.26 -2.71
N PHE A 145 16.60 16.48 -1.85
CA PHE A 145 16.59 16.73 -0.40
C PHE A 145 17.95 16.52 0.25
N SER A 146 18.80 15.63 -0.28
CA SER A 146 20.14 15.40 0.26
C SER A 146 21.12 16.58 0.05
N LYS A 147 20.79 17.53 -0.85
CA LYS A 147 21.63 18.70 -1.20
C LYS A 147 21.23 19.97 -0.47
N ASN A 148 20.15 19.93 0.29
CA ASN A 148 19.64 21.02 1.12
C ASN A 148 19.93 20.73 2.59
#